data_4298c7645a373dcaa56cb2dd59968bc9
#
_entry.id   4298c7645a373dcaa56cb2dd59968bc9
#
_cell.length_a   1.000
_cell.length_b   1.000
_cell.length_c   1.000
_cell.angle_alpha   90.00
_cell.angle_beta   90.00
_cell.angle_gamma   90.00
#
_symmetry.space_group_name_H-M   'P 1'
#
loop_
_entity.id
_entity.type
_entity.pdbx_description
1 polymer ?
#
loop_
_entity_poly.entity_id
_entity_poly.type
_entity_poly.pdbx_seq_one_letter_code
_entity_poly.pdbx_strand_id
1 'polypeptide(L)'
;ADASNANVLQEVSDTNADRQAKAKALLDSKIAMASNVAGSASSSGAVRITGQDSEIELNGATFTNNSNNYSINGLTIEAMEVTGNDEVTITTNTDVDGIYDMIKGFLKDYNDLVKSVDVAYNAASSKGYEPLTSDEKDAMSDDEVKKWEEKIKDSLLRKDSTLGSVLDTMKNDMARSFKVGDKSYSLSSFGIATLGYFNSPENETGVYHIDGDKDDSKTSANTDKLREMISNDPDT
;
A
#
# COMPACT_ATOMS: atom_id res chain seq x y z
N ALA A 1 57.24 -12.56 0.77
CA ALA A 1 56.44 -12.20 -0.41
C ALA A 1 56.27 -13.44 -1.22
N ASP A 2 55.05 -13.94 -1.27
CA ASP A 2 54.67 -15.24 -1.81
C ASP A 2 54.74 -15.19 -3.34
N ALA A 3 55.34 -16.21 -3.99
CA ALA A 3 55.47 -16.33 -5.45
C ALA A 3 54.11 -16.27 -6.19
N SER A 4 53.02 -16.49 -5.49
CA SER A 4 51.66 -16.37 -6.06
C SER A 4 51.26 -14.90 -6.33
N ASN A 5 51.81 -13.93 -5.63
CA ASN A 5 51.52 -12.51 -5.85
C ASN A 5 52.29 -11.90 -7.03
N ALA A 6 53.44 -12.45 -7.38
CA ALA A 6 54.20 -11.98 -8.54
C ALA A 6 53.53 -12.33 -9.88
N ASN A 7 52.80 -13.45 -9.95
CA ASN A 7 52.05 -13.86 -11.13
C ASN A 7 50.80 -13.00 -11.39
N VAL A 8 50.17 -12.46 -10.34
CA VAL A 8 48.96 -11.60 -10.50
C VAL A 8 49.34 -10.26 -11.13
N LEU A 9 50.51 -9.73 -10.85
CA LEU A 9 50.99 -8.44 -11.43
C LEU A 9 51.46 -8.55 -12.90
N GLN A 10 51.84 -9.76 -13.36
CA GLN A 10 52.21 -10.03 -14.76
C GLN A 10 50.99 -10.07 -15.67
N GLU A 11 49.81 -10.41 -15.12
CA GLU A 11 48.56 -10.57 -15.88
C GLU A 11 47.92 -9.24 -16.31
N VAL A 12 48.37 -8.12 -15.79
CA VAL A 12 47.81 -6.78 -16.11
C VAL A 12 48.16 -6.32 -17.52
N SER A 13 49.21 -6.89 -18.14
CA SER A 13 49.66 -6.52 -19.48
C SER A 13 49.12 -7.41 -20.60
N ASP A 14 48.42 -8.49 -20.27
CA ASP A 14 47.95 -9.46 -21.24
C ASP A 14 46.62 -9.04 -21.86
N THR A 15 46.33 -9.51 -23.07
CA THR A 15 45.01 -9.32 -23.71
C THR A 15 43.89 -9.99 -22.92
N ASN A 16 42.64 -9.54 -23.09
CA ASN A 16 41.51 -10.14 -22.40
C ASN A 16 41.35 -11.64 -22.62
N ALA A 17 41.71 -12.14 -23.82
CA ALA A 17 41.67 -13.55 -24.15
C ALA A 17 42.73 -14.35 -23.38
N ASP A 18 43.96 -13.82 -23.29
CA ASP A 18 45.06 -14.43 -22.56
C ASP A 18 44.78 -14.45 -21.05
N ARG A 19 44.19 -13.37 -20.52
CA ARG A 19 43.75 -13.28 -19.11
C ARG A 19 42.71 -14.35 -18.79
N GLN A 20 41.71 -14.51 -19.66
CA GLN A 20 40.69 -15.55 -19.48
C GLN A 20 41.24 -16.96 -19.56
N ALA A 21 42.17 -17.22 -20.51
CA ALA A 21 42.82 -18.52 -20.64
C ALA A 21 43.69 -18.85 -19.40
N LYS A 22 44.46 -17.87 -18.90
CA LYS A 22 45.30 -18.05 -17.70
C LYS A 22 44.43 -18.20 -16.43
N ALA A 23 43.36 -17.42 -16.29
CA ALA A 23 42.44 -17.55 -15.18
C ALA A 23 41.75 -18.92 -15.18
N LYS A 24 41.34 -19.41 -16.35
CA LYS A 24 40.77 -20.75 -16.51
C LYS A 24 41.77 -21.85 -16.18
N ALA A 25 43.00 -21.76 -16.65
CA ALA A 25 44.04 -22.73 -16.37
C ALA A 25 44.41 -22.77 -14.88
N LEU A 26 44.45 -21.60 -14.22
CA LEU A 26 44.70 -21.49 -12.78
C LEU A 26 43.54 -22.09 -11.97
N LEU A 27 42.30 -21.84 -12.38
CA LEU A 27 41.11 -22.41 -11.78
C LEU A 27 41.09 -23.94 -11.94
N ASP A 28 41.32 -24.41 -13.14
CA ASP A 28 41.39 -25.87 -13.46
C ASP A 28 42.51 -26.56 -12.66
N SER A 29 43.68 -25.90 -12.51
CA SER A 29 44.80 -26.39 -11.67
C SER A 29 44.43 -26.44 -10.18
N LYS A 30 43.75 -25.42 -9.66
CA LYS A 30 43.28 -25.41 -8.26
C LYS A 30 42.18 -26.45 -8.02
N ILE A 31 41.29 -26.65 -9.00
CA ILE A 31 40.28 -27.72 -8.98
C ILE A 31 40.92 -29.08 -9.01
N ALA A 32 41.94 -29.29 -9.86
CA ALA A 32 42.69 -30.55 -9.92
C ALA A 32 43.45 -30.85 -8.61
N MET A 33 44.07 -29.82 -8.00
CA MET A 33 44.70 -29.97 -6.68
C MET A 33 43.69 -30.33 -5.61
N ALA A 34 42.52 -29.68 -5.59
CA ALA A 34 41.44 -30.00 -4.66
C ALA A 34 40.89 -31.42 -4.89
N SER A 35 40.79 -31.86 -6.15
CA SER A 35 40.35 -33.22 -6.49
C SER A 35 41.38 -34.28 -6.10
N ASN A 36 42.68 -33.99 -6.25
CA ASN A 36 43.75 -34.89 -5.81
C ASN A 36 43.85 -35.02 -4.28
N VAL A 37 43.53 -33.95 -3.56
CA VAL A 37 43.45 -34.00 -2.08
C VAL A 37 42.24 -34.84 -1.63
N ALA A 38 41.15 -34.83 -2.41
CA ALA A 38 39.98 -35.67 -2.13
C ALA A 38 40.20 -37.17 -2.43
N GLY A 39 41.18 -37.52 -3.34
CA GLY A 39 41.51 -38.89 -3.71
C GLY A 39 42.47 -39.59 -2.75
N SER A 40 43.13 -38.87 -1.83
CA SER A 40 44.04 -39.44 -0.84
C SER A 40 43.43 -39.29 0.57
N ALA A 41 42.42 -40.07 0.87
CA ALA A 41 41.80 -40.11 2.19
C ALA A 41 42.72 -40.75 3.21
N SER A 42 43.68 -39.99 3.70
CA SER A 42 44.37 -40.25 4.96
C SER A 42 44.09 -39.06 5.90
N SER A 43 43.07 -39.19 6.66
CA SER A 43 42.77 -38.73 7.99
C SER A 43 43.07 -37.28 8.43
N SER A 44 43.36 -36.29 7.58
CA SER A 44 43.38 -34.86 8.02
C SER A 44 43.22 -33.84 6.89
N GLY A 45 42.61 -34.22 5.78
CA GLY A 45 42.34 -33.32 4.64
C GLY A 45 40.99 -32.63 4.74
N ALA A 46 40.91 -31.37 4.26
CA ALA A 46 39.65 -30.67 4.11
C ALA A 46 38.73 -31.49 3.18
N VAL A 47 37.56 -31.85 3.68
CA VAL A 47 36.51 -32.50 2.90
C VAL A 47 35.75 -31.41 2.13
N ARG A 48 35.66 -31.54 0.81
CA ARG A 48 34.80 -30.68 -0.01
C ARG A 48 33.37 -31.11 0.23
N ILE A 49 32.57 -30.23 0.83
CA ILE A 49 31.12 -30.35 0.91
C ILE A 49 30.56 -29.64 -0.33
N THR A 50 29.84 -30.38 -1.14
CA THR A 50 29.11 -29.79 -2.28
C THR A 50 27.92 -29.03 -1.73
N GLY A 51 27.73 -27.81 -2.19
CA GLY A 51 26.50 -27.08 -1.87
C GLY A 51 25.28 -27.84 -2.41
N GLN A 52 24.21 -27.79 -1.67
CA GLN A 52 22.93 -28.38 -2.05
C GLN A 52 21.88 -27.25 -2.00
N ASP A 53 21.00 -27.25 -3.00
CA ASP A 53 19.85 -26.35 -2.97
C ASP A 53 18.95 -26.65 -1.77
N SER A 54 18.33 -25.64 -1.23
CA SER A 54 17.33 -25.84 -0.19
C SER A 54 16.04 -26.42 -0.78
N GLU A 55 15.34 -27.20 0.01
CA GLU A 55 14.11 -27.87 -0.37
C GLU A 55 13.08 -27.72 0.73
N ILE A 56 11.85 -27.36 0.35
CA ILE A 56 10.69 -27.39 1.25
C ILE A 56 9.56 -28.16 0.59
N GLU A 57 8.75 -28.81 1.40
CA GLU A 57 7.50 -29.40 0.99
C GLU A 57 6.34 -28.53 1.53
N LEU A 58 5.45 -28.08 0.66
CA LEU A 58 4.27 -27.31 1.02
C LEU A 58 3.03 -27.99 0.44
N ASN A 59 2.12 -28.43 1.30
CA ASN A 59 0.90 -29.14 0.92
C ASN A 59 1.13 -30.34 -0.02
N GLY A 60 2.20 -31.11 0.20
CA GLY A 60 2.58 -32.26 -0.62
C GLY A 60 3.30 -31.93 -1.94
N ALA A 61 3.59 -30.67 -2.20
CA ALA A 61 4.39 -30.23 -3.34
C ALA A 61 5.79 -29.81 -2.91
N THR A 62 6.81 -30.32 -3.58
CA THR A 62 8.22 -30.01 -3.32
C THR A 62 8.65 -28.78 -4.09
N PHE A 63 9.30 -27.85 -3.40
CA PHE A 63 9.91 -26.64 -3.99
C PHE A 63 11.39 -26.62 -3.65
N THR A 64 12.23 -26.36 -4.65
CA THR A 64 13.68 -26.24 -4.50
C THR A 64 14.14 -24.85 -4.87
N ASN A 65 15.13 -24.32 -4.12
CA ASN A 65 15.72 -23.02 -4.41
C ASN A 65 17.22 -23.02 -4.04
N ASN A 66 18.00 -22.21 -4.75
CA ASN A 66 19.41 -21.98 -4.45
C ASN A 66 19.66 -21.09 -3.22
N SER A 67 18.60 -20.61 -2.59
CA SER A 67 18.59 -19.87 -1.33
C SER A 67 17.51 -20.41 -0.42
N ASN A 68 17.53 -20.04 0.86
CA ASN A 68 16.53 -20.45 1.84
C ASN A 68 15.22 -19.63 1.79
N ASN A 69 15.09 -18.71 0.81
CA ASN A 69 13.92 -17.86 0.67
C ASN A 69 13.04 -18.36 -0.48
N TYR A 70 11.77 -18.59 -0.19
CA TYR A 70 10.76 -19.03 -1.14
C TYR A 70 9.65 -17.98 -1.24
N SER A 71 9.22 -17.70 -2.46
CA SER A 71 8.04 -16.86 -2.72
C SER A 71 7.02 -17.69 -3.51
N ILE A 72 5.95 -18.11 -2.86
CA ILE A 72 4.95 -19.02 -3.41
C ILE A 72 3.58 -18.41 -3.19
N ASN A 73 2.86 -18.06 -4.26
CA ASN A 73 1.50 -17.51 -4.20
C ASN A 73 1.36 -16.31 -3.23
N GLY A 74 2.35 -15.42 -3.21
CA GLY A 74 2.36 -14.25 -2.33
C GLY A 74 2.83 -14.51 -0.90
N LEU A 75 3.07 -15.76 -0.52
CA LEU A 75 3.68 -16.13 0.74
C LEU A 75 5.19 -16.16 0.61
N THR A 76 5.90 -15.45 1.49
CA THR A 76 7.36 -15.51 1.59
C THR A 76 7.74 -16.39 2.78
N ILE A 77 8.51 -17.45 2.53
CA ILE A 77 8.97 -18.39 3.53
C ILE A 77 10.50 -18.34 3.57
N GLU A 78 11.08 -18.13 4.74
CA GLU A 78 12.52 -18.28 4.99
C GLU A 78 12.75 -19.58 5.77
N ALA A 79 13.43 -20.58 5.13
CA ALA A 79 13.76 -21.83 5.77
C ALA A 79 15.00 -21.64 6.63
N MET A 80 14.82 -21.62 7.97
CA MET A 80 15.88 -21.36 8.95
C MET A 80 16.62 -22.63 9.34
N GLU A 81 15.92 -23.76 9.41
CA GLU A 81 16.46 -25.05 9.80
C GLU A 81 15.64 -26.21 9.20
N VAL A 82 16.15 -27.42 9.34
CA VAL A 82 15.47 -28.63 8.85
C VAL A 82 14.47 -29.09 9.92
N THR A 83 13.19 -29.21 9.53
CA THR A 83 12.11 -29.63 10.44
C THR A 83 12.10 -31.13 10.72
N GLY A 84 12.86 -31.94 9.97
CA GLY A 84 12.86 -33.40 10.11
C GLY A 84 11.51 -34.02 9.73
N ASN A 85 10.88 -34.70 10.66
CA ASN A 85 9.54 -35.29 10.47
C ASN A 85 8.42 -34.45 11.10
N ASP A 86 8.74 -33.25 11.62
CA ASP A 86 7.75 -32.38 12.23
C ASP A 86 7.09 -31.51 11.17
N GLU A 87 5.76 -31.48 11.16
CA GLU A 87 4.99 -30.57 10.31
C GLU A 87 4.88 -29.20 10.94
N VAL A 88 5.15 -28.16 10.15
CA VAL A 88 4.89 -26.77 10.52
C VAL A 88 3.62 -26.31 9.84
N THR A 89 2.58 -26.02 10.62
CA THR A 89 1.33 -25.49 10.09
C THR A 89 1.39 -23.97 9.99
N ILE A 90 1.18 -23.44 8.78
CA ILE A 90 1.05 -22.01 8.51
C ILE A 90 -0.42 -21.72 8.28
N THR A 91 -1.01 -20.85 9.11
CA THR A 91 -2.39 -20.38 8.94
C THR A 91 -2.37 -18.93 8.48
N THR A 92 -3.04 -18.66 7.37
CA THR A 92 -3.28 -17.28 6.90
C THR A 92 -4.69 -16.87 7.26
N ASN A 93 -4.84 -15.71 7.85
CA ASN A 93 -6.15 -15.12 8.14
C ASN A 93 -6.26 -13.79 7.42
N THR A 94 -7.47 -13.46 6.98
CA THR A 94 -7.77 -12.14 6.44
C THR A 94 -7.56 -11.08 7.53
N ASP A 95 -6.82 -10.04 7.22
CA ASP A 95 -6.68 -8.86 8.09
C ASP A 95 -7.94 -7.97 7.96
N VAL A 96 -8.99 -8.38 8.64
CA VAL A 96 -10.29 -7.68 8.63
C VAL A 96 -10.15 -6.25 9.14
N ASP A 97 -9.33 -6.04 10.18
CA ASP A 97 -9.14 -4.72 10.77
C ASP A 97 -8.38 -3.80 9.82
N GLY A 98 -7.30 -4.28 9.20
CA GLY A 98 -6.53 -3.49 8.24
C GLY A 98 -7.35 -3.09 7.00
N ILE A 99 -8.17 -3.99 6.46
CA ILE A 99 -9.08 -3.68 5.34
C ILE A 99 -10.15 -2.67 5.78
N TYR A 100 -10.76 -2.88 6.94
CA TYR A 100 -11.75 -1.96 7.51
C TYR A 100 -11.19 -0.55 7.68
N ASP A 101 -10.02 -0.42 8.28
CA ASP A 101 -9.37 0.86 8.54
C ASP A 101 -8.98 1.57 7.25
N MET A 102 -8.55 0.85 6.22
CA MET A 102 -8.29 1.40 4.89
C MET A 102 -9.56 1.99 4.27
N ILE A 103 -10.67 1.26 4.31
CA ILE A 103 -11.98 1.73 3.79
C ILE A 103 -12.45 2.95 4.59
N LYS A 104 -12.37 2.90 5.91
CA LYS A 104 -12.73 4.01 6.81
C LYS A 104 -11.88 5.25 6.53
N GLY A 105 -10.57 5.09 6.31
CA GLY A 105 -9.67 6.17 5.93
C GLY A 105 -10.07 6.82 4.60
N PHE A 106 -10.34 6.02 3.57
CA PHE A 106 -10.83 6.52 2.29
C PHE A 106 -12.15 7.29 2.43
N LEU A 107 -13.12 6.75 3.17
CA LEU A 107 -14.42 7.41 3.38
C LEU A 107 -14.25 8.72 4.15
N LYS A 108 -13.34 8.78 5.12
CA LYS A 108 -13.03 10.01 5.83
C LYS A 108 -12.53 11.08 4.88
N ASP A 109 -11.54 10.77 4.02
CA ASP A 109 -10.97 11.73 3.07
C ASP A 109 -12.02 12.20 2.05
N TYR A 110 -12.84 11.28 1.54
CA TYR A 110 -13.99 11.61 0.69
C TYR A 110 -14.98 12.54 1.40
N ASN A 111 -15.37 12.23 2.62
CA ASN A 111 -16.30 13.02 3.41
C ASN A 111 -15.76 14.44 3.68
N ASP A 112 -14.49 14.55 4.04
CA ASP A 112 -13.84 15.84 4.29
C ASP A 112 -13.80 16.69 3.01
N LEU A 113 -13.52 16.06 1.85
CA LEU A 113 -13.57 16.74 0.56
C LEU A 113 -14.99 17.20 0.22
N VAL A 114 -15.99 16.32 0.32
CA VAL A 114 -17.41 16.66 0.05
C VAL A 114 -17.88 17.81 0.92
N LYS A 115 -17.59 17.77 2.22
CA LYS A 115 -17.94 18.86 3.16
C LYS A 115 -17.28 20.18 2.75
N SER A 116 -16.00 20.15 2.42
CA SER A 116 -15.25 21.34 2.03
C SER A 116 -15.83 21.98 0.76
N VAL A 117 -16.18 21.15 -0.22
CA VAL A 117 -16.78 21.60 -1.49
C VAL A 117 -18.21 22.09 -1.27
N ASP A 118 -19.02 21.39 -0.47
CA ASP A 118 -20.39 21.81 -0.14
C ASP A 118 -20.42 23.16 0.59
N VAL A 119 -19.51 23.37 1.55
CA VAL A 119 -19.36 24.65 2.25
C VAL A 119 -19.03 25.79 1.26
N ALA A 120 -18.06 25.58 0.38
CA ALA A 120 -17.67 26.57 -0.61
C ALA A 120 -18.82 26.86 -1.62
N TYR A 121 -19.48 25.81 -2.11
CA TYR A 121 -20.58 25.91 -3.04
C TYR A 121 -21.82 26.59 -2.45
N ASN A 122 -22.14 26.32 -1.17
CA ASN A 122 -23.29 26.88 -0.46
C ASN A 122 -22.91 28.09 0.41
N ALA A 123 -21.73 28.64 0.26
CA ALA A 123 -21.27 29.80 1.01
C ALA A 123 -22.30 30.94 1.01
N ALA A 124 -22.29 31.75 2.03
CA ALA A 124 -23.16 32.91 2.15
C ALA A 124 -22.86 33.91 1.03
N SER A 125 -23.88 34.65 0.59
CA SER A 125 -23.70 35.69 -0.43
C SER A 125 -22.89 36.86 0.14
N SER A 126 -21.95 37.37 -0.64
CA SER A 126 -21.26 38.65 -0.39
C SER A 126 -21.98 39.87 -0.96
N LYS A 127 -23.27 39.74 -1.29
CA LYS A 127 -24.03 40.88 -1.77
C LYS A 127 -23.96 42.05 -0.78
N GLY A 128 -23.48 43.21 -1.28
CA GLY A 128 -23.25 44.40 -0.43
C GLY A 128 -21.85 44.49 0.16
N TYR A 129 -20.98 43.52 -0.16
CA TYR A 129 -19.55 43.54 0.18
C TYR A 129 -18.75 43.70 -1.11
N GLU A 130 -18.35 44.90 -1.41
CA GLU A 130 -17.49 45.21 -2.56
C GLU A 130 -16.03 45.35 -2.12
N PRO A 131 -15.03 45.18 -3.01
CA PRO A 131 -13.64 45.43 -2.67
C PRO A 131 -13.47 46.84 -2.13
N LEU A 132 -12.87 46.92 -0.91
CA LEU A 132 -12.65 48.21 -0.24
C LEU A 132 -11.60 49.04 -0.98
N THR A 133 -11.86 50.32 -1.11
CA THR A 133 -10.86 51.35 -1.54
C THR A 133 -9.86 51.58 -0.40
N SER A 134 -8.72 52.25 -0.70
CA SER A 134 -7.73 52.60 0.32
C SER A 134 -8.33 53.46 1.44
N ASP A 135 -9.13 54.46 1.06
CA ASP A 135 -9.74 55.38 2.01
C ASP A 135 -10.75 54.65 2.94
N GLU A 136 -11.49 53.68 2.41
CA GLU A 136 -12.41 52.85 3.23
C GLU A 136 -11.66 51.94 4.17
N LYS A 137 -10.51 51.35 3.72
CA LYS A 137 -9.66 50.54 4.59
C LYS A 137 -9.06 51.37 5.72
N ASP A 138 -8.61 52.59 5.42
CA ASP A 138 -8.04 53.50 6.41
C ASP A 138 -9.07 53.98 7.45
N ALA A 139 -10.38 53.95 7.08
CA ALA A 139 -11.47 54.29 7.97
C ALA A 139 -11.96 53.13 8.86
N MET A 140 -11.46 51.91 8.65
CA MET A 140 -11.83 50.68 9.38
C MET A 140 -10.65 50.16 10.18
N SER A 141 -10.93 49.36 11.20
CA SER A 141 -9.89 48.61 11.87
C SER A 141 -9.40 47.44 11.02
N ASP A 142 -8.16 46.98 11.23
CA ASP A 142 -7.59 45.84 10.51
C ASP A 142 -8.47 44.57 10.62
N ASP A 143 -9.12 44.33 11.78
CA ASP A 143 -10.02 43.23 11.97
C ASP A 143 -11.32 43.37 11.18
N GLU A 144 -11.85 44.57 11.01
CA GLU A 144 -13.02 44.83 10.17
C GLU A 144 -12.71 44.66 8.68
N VAL A 145 -11.58 45.20 8.23
CA VAL A 145 -11.08 44.99 6.85
C VAL A 145 -10.91 43.50 6.57
N LYS A 146 -10.26 42.77 7.45
CA LYS A 146 -10.07 41.33 7.32
C LYS A 146 -11.40 40.56 7.20
N LYS A 147 -12.33 40.81 8.08
CA LYS A 147 -13.68 40.19 8.05
C LYS A 147 -14.44 40.54 6.78
N TRP A 148 -14.29 41.76 6.28
CA TRP A 148 -14.92 42.20 5.04
C TRP A 148 -14.34 41.45 3.84
N GLU A 149 -13.01 41.38 3.74
CA GLU A 149 -12.33 40.65 2.67
C GLU A 149 -12.56 39.14 2.73
N GLU A 150 -12.60 38.55 3.92
CA GLU A 150 -12.98 37.14 4.12
C GLU A 150 -14.40 36.88 3.59
N LYS A 151 -15.36 37.77 3.86
CA LYS A 151 -16.72 37.64 3.35
C LYS A 151 -16.81 37.59 1.83
N ILE A 152 -16.00 38.41 1.16
CA ILE A 152 -15.88 38.39 -0.31
C ILE A 152 -15.22 37.11 -0.76
N LYS A 153 -14.08 36.75 -0.18
CA LYS A 153 -13.31 35.57 -0.51
C LYS A 153 -14.12 34.28 -0.38
N ASP A 154 -14.81 34.09 0.74
CA ASP A 154 -15.60 32.90 1.01
C ASP A 154 -16.74 32.70 0.00
N SER A 155 -17.26 33.80 -0.56
CA SER A 155 -18.33 33.75 -1.55
C SER A 155 -17.88 33.50 -2.99
N LEU A 156 -16.56 33.46 -3.29
CA LEU A 156 -16.04 33.36 -4.65
C LEU A 156 -16.49 32.10 -5.39
N LEU A 157 -16.60 31.00 -4.67
CA LEU A 157 -17.03 29.70 -5.23
C LEU A 157 -18.52 29.41 -5.02
N ARG A 158 -19.26 30.40 -4.50
CA ARG A 158 -20.68 30.24 -4.25
C ARG A 158 -21.44 30.00 -5.57
N LYS A 159 -22.12 28.83 -5.62
CA LYS A 159 -22.89 28.37 -6.79
C LYS A 159 -22.06 28.30 -8.09
N ASP A 160 -20.75 28.08 -7.96
CA ASP A 160 -19.90 27.80 -9.12
C ASP A 160 -20.36 26.52 -9.81
N SER A 161 -20.62 26.60 -11.13
CA SER A 161 -21.19 25.48 -11.87
C SER A 161 -20.22 24.31 -12.04
N THR A 162 -18.92 24.59 -12.13
CA THR A 162 -17.89 23.56 -12.24
C THR A 162 -17.78 22.80 -10.94
N LEU A 163 -17.73 23.53 -9.82
CA LEU A 163 -17.68 22.96 -8.50
C LEU A 163 -18.92 22.11 -8.20
N GLY A 164 -20.12 22.62 -8.56
CA GLY A 164 -21.37 21.87 -8.46
C GLY A 164 -21.35 20.58 -9.27
N SER A 165 -20.87 20.64 -10.53
CA SER A 165 -20.78 19.45 -11.37
C SER A 165 -19.80 18.41 -10.85
N VAL A 166 -18.66 18.82 -10.30
CA VAL A 166 -17.69 17.91 -9.67
C VAL A 166 -18.32 17.23 -8.46
N LEU A 167 -18.98 18.01 -7.60
CA LEU A 167 -19.66 17.49 -6.40
C LEU A 167 -20.74 16.46 -6.75
N ASP A 168 -21.59 16.78 -7.73
CA ASP A 168 -22.64 15.87 -8.18
C ASP A 168 -22.06 14.60 -8.81
N THR A 169 -20.98 14.71 -9.58
CA THR A 169 -20.30 13.54 -10.15
C THR A 169 -19.74 12.65 -9.05
N MET A 170 -19.04 13.22 -8.08
CA MET A 170 -18.49 12.47 -6.95
C MET A 170 -19.59 11.74 -6.16
N LYS A 171 -20.68 12.43 -5.82
CA LYS A 171 -21.82 11.84 -5.09
C LYS A 171 -22.50 10.74 -5.92
N ASN A 172 -22.66 10.94 -7.21
CA ASN A 172 -23.27 9.94 -8.11
C ASN A 172 -22.39 8.72 -8.30
N ASP A 173 -21.06 8.88 -8.44
CA ASP A 173 -20.15 7.75 -8.59
C ASP A 173 -20.11 6.87 -7.35
N MET A 174 -20.11 7.46 -6.15
CA MET A 174 -20.20 6.71 -4.89
C MET A 174 -21.53 6.01 -4.69
N ALA A 175 -22.62 6.51 -5.27
CA ALA A 175 -23.95 5.89 -5.19
C ALA A 175 -24.15 4.75 -6.20
N ARG A 176 -23.20 4.49 -7.09
CA ARG A 176 -23.34 3.47 -8.14
C ARG A 176 -23.31 2.05 -7.58
N SER A 177 -24.04 1.18 -8.26
CA SER A 177 -23.93 -0.25 -8.05
C SER A 177 -23.00 -0.89 -9.08
N PHE A 178 -22.28 -1.91 -8.67
CA PHE A 178 -21.39 -2.70 -9.52
C PHE A 178 -21.75 -4.18 -9.42
N LYS A 179 -21.35 -4.95 -10.43
CA LYS A 179 -21.61 -6.39 -10.48
C LYS A 179 -20.33 -7.17 -10.22
N VAL A 180 -20.43 -8.16 -9.32
CA VAL A 180 -19.40 -9.18 -9.11
C VAL A 180 -20.08 -10.54 -9.36
N GLY A 181 -19.69 -11.19 -10.43
CA GLY A 181 -20.43 -12.37 -10.92
C GLY A 181 -21.88 -12.03 -11.24
N ASP A 182 -22.81 -12.78 -10.68
CA ASP A 182 -24.26 -12.61 -10.87
C ASP A 182 -24.92 -11.67 -9.84
N LYS A 183 -24.16 -11.19 -8.85
CA LYS A 183 -24.66 -10.32 -7.78
C LYS A 183 -24.35 -8.86 -8.06
N SER A 184 -25.24 -7.98 -7.63
CA SER A 184 -25.05 -6.53 -7.69
C SER A 184 -24.85 -5.98 -6.28
N TYR A 185 -23.80 -5.18 -6.13
CA TYR A 185 -23.42 -4.56 -4.87
C TYR A 185 -23.42 -3.03 -4.99
N SER A 186 -23.70 -2.38 -3.90
CA SER A 186 -23.51 -0.93 -3.69
C SER A 186 -22.89 -0.74 -2.32
N LEU A 187 -22.42 0.45 -2.00
CA LEU A 187 -21.86 0.73 -0.68
C LEU A 187 -22.82 0.34 0.46
N SER A 188 -24.13 0.53 0.25
CA SER A 188 -25.15 0.13 1.24
C SER A 188 -25.21 -1.38 1.46
N SER A 189 -24.79 -2.21 0.50
CA SER A 189 -24.70 -3.66 0.69
C SER A 189 -23.68 -4.03 1.77
N PHE A 190 -22.67 -3.17 1.95
CA PHE A 190 -21.61 -3.32 2.94
C PHE A 190 -21.89 -2.54 4.24
N GLY A 191 -23.09 -1.99 4.42
CA GLY A 191 -23.39 -1.15 5.58
C GLY A 191 -22.76 0.25 5.52
N ILE A 192 -22.42 0.74 4.32
CA ILE A 192 -21.89 2.08 4.10
C ILE A 192 -22.98 2.91 3.42
N ALA A 193 -23.53 3.89 4.11
CA ALA A 193 -24.65 4.68 3.61
C ALA A 193 -24.60 6.13 4.07
N THR A 194 -25.33 6.99 3.37
CA THR A 194 -25.59 8.36 3.81
C THR A 194 -26.78 8.38 4.76
N LEU A 195 -26.89 9.42 5.58
CA LEU A 195 -28.06 9.60 6.48
C LEU A 195 -29.33 9.96 5.72
N GLY A 196 -29.23 10.21 4.42
CA GLY A 196 -30.34 10.72 3.61
C GLY A 196 -30.57 12.22 3.82
N TYR A 197 -31.29 12.83 2.86
CA TYR A 197 -31.44 14.27 2.77
C TYR A 197 -31.99 14.94 4.04
N PHE A 198 -32.98 14.31 4.67
CA PHE A 198 -33.67 14.89 5.83
C PHE A 198 -32.90 14.73 7.16
N ASN A 199 -31.97 13.81 7.24
CA ASN A 199 -31.23 13.50 8.45
C ASN A 199 -29.78 14.00 8.40
N SER A 200 -29.30 14.40 7.22
CA SER A 200 -27.96 14.96 7.06
C SER A 200 -27.91 16.39 7.61
N PRO A 201 -26.90 16.74 8.40
CA PRO A 201 -26.63 18.11 8.77
C PRO A 201 -26.38 18.99 7.53
N GLU A 202 -26.42 20.31 7.74
CA GLU A 202 -26.09 21.28 6.68
C GLU A 202 -24.67 21.02 6.15
N ASN A 203 -24.51 21.05 4.81
CA ASN A 203 -23.26 20.75 4.08
C ASN A 203 -22.69 19.32 4.29
N GLU A 204 -23.53 18.38 4.74
CA GLU A 204 -23.16 16.98 4.89
C GLU A 204 -23.99 16.04 3.99
N THR A 205 -24.71 16.59 3.04
CA THR A 205 -25.44 15.78 2.06
C THR A 205 -24.49 15.01 1.17
N GLY A 206 -24.52 13.67 1.22
CA GLY A 206 -23.59 12.79 0.49
C GLY A 206 -22.37 12.36 1.30
N VAL A 207 -22.32 12.69 2.59
CA VAL A 207 -21.36 12.14 3.56
C VAL A 207 -21.76 10.68 3.87
N TYR A 208 -20.80 9.79 3.81
CA TYR A 208 -20.98 8.37 4.09
C TYR A 208 -20.61 8.02 5.52
N HIS A 209 -21.38 7.12 6.10
CA HIS A 209 -21.22 6.56 7.43
C HIS A 209 -21.10 5.06 7.34
N ILE A 210 -20.33 4.44 8.24
CA ILE A 210 -20.23 2.98 8.35
C ILE A 210 -21.13 2.52 9.50
N ASP A 211 -22.02 1.57 9.22
CA ASP A 211 -22.85 0.96 10.24
C ASP A 211 -21.99 0.26 11.29
N GLY A 212 -22.24 0.52 12.57
CA GLY A 212 -21.50 -0.07 13.68
C GLY A 212 -20.14 0.57 13.99
N ASP A 213 -19.75 1.63 13.27
CA ASP A 213 -18.53 2.37 13.60
C ASP A 213 -18.66 3.06 14.96
N LYS A 214 -17.84 2.63 15.92
CA LYS A 214 -17.86 3.14 17.30
C LYS A 214 -17.50 4.62 17.42
N ASP A 215 -16.76 5.14 16.45
CA ASP A 215 -16.35 6.55 16.42
C ASP A 215 -17.43 7.45 15.81
N ASP A 216 -18.45 6.87 15.18
CA ASP A 216 -19.57 7.59 14.58
C ASP A 216 -20.83 7.45 15.42
N SER A 217 -21.16 8.49 16.18
CA SER A 217 -22.35 8.52 17.04
C SER A 217 -23.68 8.35 16.30
N LYS A 218 -23.71 8.54 14.97
CA LYS A 218 -24.92 8.41 14.14
C LYS A 218 -25.26 6.95 13.82
N THR A 219 -24.22 6.11 13.69
CA THR A 219 -24.35 4.73 13.21
C THR A 219 -23.76 3.68 14.15
N SER A 220 -23.14 4.09 15.26
CA SER A 220 -22.48 3.20 16.23
C SER A 220 -23.38 2.12 16.84
N ALA A 221 -24.69 2.33 16.87
CA ALA A 221 -25.66 1.37 17.37
C ALA A 221 -26.11 0.32 16.33
N ASN A 222 -25.74 0.51 15.06
CA ASN A 222 -26.09 -0.39 13.98
C ASN A 222 -25.19 -1.64 13.99
N THR A 223 -25.59 -2.67 13.24
CA THR A 223 -24.77 -3.86 13.05
C THR A 223 -23.61 -3.56 12.11
N ASP A 224 -22.38 -3.93 12.49
CA ASP A 224 -21.17 -3.77 11.69
C ASP A 224 -21.15 -4.79 10.52
N LYS A 225 -21.84 -4.45 9.45
CA LYS A 225 -21.91 -5.28 8.24
C LYS A 225 -20.59 -5.31 7.47
N LEU A 226 -19.83 -4.22 7.51
CA LEU A 226 -18.58 -4.13 6.76
C LEU A 226 -17.58 -5.18 7.25
N ARG A 227 -17.38 -5.28 8.56
CA ARG A 227 -16.50 -6.31 9.14
C ARG A 227 -17.00 -7.72 8.88
N GLU A 228 -18.33 -7.92 8.95
CA GLU A 228 -18.93 -9.20 8.64
C GLU A 228 -18.66 -9.62 7.18
N MET A 229 -18.82 -8.70 6.23
CA MET A 229 -18.58 -8.98 4.81
C MET A 229 -17.10 -9.23 4.52
N ILE A 230 -16.19 -8.42 5.04
CA ILE A 230 -14.74 -8.62 4.88
C ILE A 230 -14.31 -9.99 5.46
N SER A 231 -14.89 -10.38 6.61
CA SER A 231 -14.55 -11.66 7.23
C SER A 231 -15.03 -12.87 6.44
N ASN A 232 -16.21 -12.77 5.81
CA ASN A 232 -16.83 -13.87 5.10
C ASN A 232 -16.39 -13.99 3.64
N ASP A 233 -16.11 -12.86 2.98
CA ASP A 233 -15.79 -12.82 1.55
C ASP A 233 -14.90 -11.58 1.25
N PRO A 234 -13.61 -11.66 1.58
CA PRO A 234 -12.69 -10.54 1.43
C PRO A 234 -12.39 -10.17 -0.03
N ASP A 235 -12.72 -11.05 -0.98
CA ASP A 235 -12.43 -10.89 -2.41
C ASP A 235 -13.60 -10.23 -3.19
N THR A 236 -14.74 -10.00 -2.55
CA THR A 236 -15.88 -9.27 -3.11
C THR A 236 -15.74 -7.77 -2.93
#